data_e78c17a696a687bb63c6fbd37dab29f5
#
_entry.id   e78c17a696a687bb63c6fbd37dab29f5
#
_cell.length_a   1.000
_cell.length_b   1.000
_cell.length_c   1.000
_cell.angle_alpha   90.00
_cell.angle_beta   90.00
_cell.angle_gamma   90.00
#
_symmetry.space_group_name_H-M   'P 1'
#
loop_
_entity.id
_entity.type
_entity.pdbx_description
1 polymer ?
#
loop_
_entity_poly.entity_id
_entity_poly.type
_entity_poly.pdbx_seq_one_letter_code
_entity_poly.pdbx_strand_id
1 'polypeptide(L)'
;MITAELTFDELARLMKKAAGVTVDPHQLEESPDSPFDAVGLDSLGLLGIVGELENRSGQPLPPDSERCKTPREFLDLVNSTLKAGA
;
A
#
# COMPACT_ATOMS: atom_id res chain seq x y z
N MET A 1 -8.65 12.96 -10.72
CA MET A 1 -8.45 13.05 -9.27
C MET A 1 -8.93 11.78 -8.58
N ILE A 2 -8.10 11.22 -7.72
CA ILE A 2 -8.44 9.99 -7.02
C ILE A 2 -9.12 10.36 -5.72
N THR A 3 -10.38 10.00 -5.59
CA THR A 3 -11.14 10.21 -4.36
C THR A 3 -11.44 8.89 -3.66
N ALA A 4 -11.21 7.78 -4.35
CA ALA A 4 -11.47 6.46 -3.82
C ALA A 4 -10.36 6.02 -2.85
N GLU A 5 -10.75 5.29 -1.83
CA GLU A 5 -9.81 4.72 -0.90
C GLU A 5 -8.97 3.64 -1.58
N LEU A 6 -7.76 3.44 -1.08
CA LEU A 6 -6.93 2.33 -1.51
C LEU A 6 -7.55 1.02 -1.02
N THR A 7 -7.71 0.07 -1.91
CA THR A 7 -8.28 -1.24 -1.60
C THR A 7 -7.20 -2.32 -1.66
N PHE A 8 -7.54 -3.53 -1.19
CA PHE A 8 -6.61 -4.66 -1.31
C PHE A 8 -6.32 -4.99 -2.77
N ASP A 9 -7.30 -4.85 -3.67
CA ASP A 9 -7.12 -5.04 -5.11
C ASP A 9 -6.06 -4.07 -5.64
N GLU A 10 -6.20 -2.80 -5.31
CA GLU A 10 -5.25 -1.77 -5.75
C GLU A 10 -3.87 -2.00 -5.14
N LEU A 11 -3.82 -2.40 -3.88
CA LEU A 11 -2.55 -2.72 -3.22
C LEU A 11 -1.85 -3.86 -3.94
N ALA A 12 -2.58 -4.92 -4.27
CA ALA A 12 -2.01 -6.05 -4.99
C ALA A 12 -1.44 -5.64 -6.35
N ARG A 13 -2.14 -4.78 -7.06
CA ARG A 13 -1.67 -4.24 -8.34
C ARG A 13 -0.41 -3.42 -8.19
N LEU A 14 -0.36 -2.59 -7.15
CA LEU A 14 0.81 -1.78 -6.87
C LEU A 14 2.01 -2.63 -6.47
N MET A 15 1.78 -3.69 -5.72
CA MET A 15 2.84 -4.62 -5.35
C MET A 15 3.47 -5.25 -6.58
N LYS A 16 2.65 -5.60 -7.55
CA LYS A 16 3.15 -6.16 -8.80
C LYS A 16 3.88 -5.10 -9.65
N LYS A 17 3.28 -3.93 -9.79
CA LYS A 17 3.82 -2.88 -10.65
C LYS A 17 5.09 -2.25 -10.08
N ALA A 18 5.08 -1.91 -8.80
CA ALA A 18 6.17 -1.15 -8.18
C ALA A 18 7.25 -2.04 -7.56
N ALA A 19 6.89 -3.23 -7.11
CA ALA A 19 7.81 -4.11 -6.40
C ALA A 19 8.04 -5.45 -7.08
N GLY A 20 7.30 -5.76 -8.15
CA GLY A 20 7.43 -7.04 -8.85
C GLY A 20 6.90 -8.23 -8.05
N VAL A 21 6.07 -7.98 -7.06
CA VAL A 21 5.51 -9.01 -6.18
C VAL A 21 4.11 -9.37 -6.64
N THR A 22 3.87 -10.63 -6.97
CA THR A 22 2.54 -11.12 -7.33
C THR A 22 1.86 -11.70 -6.11
N VAL A 23 0.71 -11.15 -5.75
CA VAL A 23 -0.06 -11.62 -4.61
C VAL A 23 -1.54 -11.60 -4.97
N ASP A 24 -2.29 -12.56 -4.42
CA ASP A 24 -3.73 -12.62 -4.62
C ASP A 24 -4.41 -11.60 -3.67
N PRO A 25 -5.23 -10.68 -4.21
CA PRO A 25 -5.95 -9.73 -3.34
C PRO A 25 -6.80 -10.41 -2.27
N HIS A 26 -7.33 -11.60 -2.56
CA HIS A 26 -8.11 -12.35 -1.55
C HIS A 26 -7.26 -12.77 -0.36
N GLN A 27 -6.00 -13.11 -0.60
CA GLN A 27 -5.08 -13.46 0.48
C GLN A 27 -4.82 -12.24 1.36
N LEU A 28 -4.71 -11.08 0.78
CA LEU A 28 -4.51 -9.85 1.55
C LEU A 28 -5.74 -9.55 2.41
N GLU A 29 -6.94 -9.75 1.86
CA GLU A 29 -8.17 -9.55 2.60
C GLU A 29 -8.34 -10.54 3.74
N GLU A 30 -8.00 -11.80 3.51
CA GLU A 30 -8.14 -12.85 4.51
C GLU A 30 -7.13 -12.75 5.63
N SER A 31 -5.94 -12.22 5.33
CA SER A 31 -4.85 -12.13 6.30
C SER A 31 -4.22 -10.74 6.28
N PRO A 32 -5.03 -9.69 6.54
CA PRO A 32 -4.52 -8.31 6.44
C PRO A 32 -3.48 -7.97 7.50
N ASP A 33 -3.39 -8.76 8.56
CA ASP A 33 -2.42 -8.56 9.63
C ASP A 33 -1.16 -9.42 9.47
N SER A 34 -1.07 -10.20 8.41
CA SER A 34 0.17 -10.92 8.09
C SER A 34 1.24 -9.93 7.62
N PRO A 35 2.49 -10.13 8.03
CA PRO A 35 3.55 -9.20 7.63
C PRO A 35 3.75 -9.21 6.12
N PHE A 36 4.15 -8.07 5.57
CA PHE A 36 4.50 -8.00 4.14
C PHE A 36 5.58 -9.00 3.77
N ASP A 37 6.48 -9.33 4.69
CA ASP A 37 7.51 -10.35 4.48
C ASP A 37 6.93 -11.69 4.06
N ALA A 38 5.76 -12.02 4.59
CA ALA A 38 5.10 -13.30 4.31
C ALA A 38 4.69 -13.42 2.84
N VAL A 39 4.51 -12.30 2.16
CA VAL A 39 4.17 -12.29 0.73
C VAL A 39 5.35 -11.87 -0.15
N GLY A 40 6.53 -11.73 0.45
CA GLY A 40 7.75 -11.42 -0.30
C GLY A 40 8.01 -9.96 -0.58
N LEU A 41 7.29 -9.07 0.10
CA LEU A 41 7.50 -7.64 -0.07
C LEU A 41 8.48 -7.13 0.99
N ASP A 42 9.60 -6.57 0.56
CA ASP A 42 10.59 -5.98 1.45
C ASP A 42 10.39 -4.47 1.57
N SER A 43 11.22 -3.83 2.39
CA SER A 43 11.12 -2.39 2.63
C SER A 43 11.39 -1.56 1.37
N LEU A 44 12.27 -2.04 0.51
CA LEU A 44 12.57 -1.35 -0.75
C LEU A 44 11.35 -1.40 -1.68
N GLY A 45 10.68 -2.55 -1.74
CA GLY A 45 9.45 -2.69 -2.52
C GLY A 45 8.34 -1.79 -1.98
N LEU A 46 8.22 -1.71 -0.66
CA LEU A 46 7.22 -0.85 -0.03
C LEU A 46 7.49 0.62 -0.34
N LEU A 47 8.75 1.02 -0.34
CA LEU A 47 9.15 2.38 -0.72
C LEU A 47 8.72 2.70 -2.16
N GLY A 48 8.85 1.74 -3.06
CA GLY A 48 8.40 1.88 -4.45
C GLY A 48 6.88 2.08 -4.53
N ILE A 49 6.13 1.35 -3.72
CA ILE A 49 4.67 1.48 -3.66
C ILE A 49 4.27 2.88 -3.15
N VAL A 50 4.95 3.35 -2.12
CA VAL A 50 4.70 4.68 -1.57
C VAL A 50 4.95 5.75 -2.64
N GLY A 51 6.06 5.64 -3.36
CA GLY A 51 6.39 6.57 -4.43
C GLY A 51 5.33 6.60 -5.52
N GLU A 52 4.84 5.43 -5.90
CA GLU A 52 3.79 5.33 -6.93
C GLU A 52 2.48 5.98 -6.45
N LEU A 53 2.11 5.77 -5.19
CA LEU A 53 0.92 6.37 -4.63
C LEU A 53 1.03 7.89 -4.54
N GLU A 54 2.18 8.39 -4.13
CA GLU A 54 2.42 9.83 -4.07
C GLU A 54 2.29 10.46 -5.46
N ASN A 55 2.79 9.75 -6.46
CA ASN A 55 2.72 10.19 -7.84
C ASN A 55 1.28 10.26 -8.34
N ARG A 56 0.48 9.25 -7.99
CA ARG A 56 -0.93 9.19 -8.43
C ARG A 56 -1.82 10.19 -7.69
N SER A 57 -1.61 10.34 -6.39
CA SER A 57 -2.45 11.21 -5.57
C SER A 57 -2.03 12.66 -5.64
N GLY A 58 -0.80 12.93 -6.04
CA GLY A 58 -0.27 14.27 -6.09
C GLY A 58 0.03 14.87 -4.72
N GLN A 59 0.07 14.03 -3.68
CA GLN A 59 0.38 14.50 -2.33
C GLN A 59 1.33 13.53 -1.64
N PRO A 60 2.19 14.03 -0.75
CA PRO A 60 3.13 13.17 -0.04
C PRO A 60 2.42 12.32 1.00
N LEU A 61 2.94 11.11 1.20
CA LEU A 61 2.49 10.24 2.27
C LEU A 61 3.40 10.40 3.48
N PRO A 62 2.89 10.11 4.69
CA PRO A 62 3.73 10.22 5.89
C PRO A 62 4.93 9.27 5.82
N PRO A 63 6.06 9.62 6.46
CA PRO A 63 7.22 8.74 6.50
C PRO A 63 6.91 7.36 7.09
N ASP A 64 5.94 7.28 7.99
CA ASP A 64 5.53 6.02 8.61
C ASP A 64 4.96 5.03 7.59
N SER A 65 4.51 5.50 6.42
CA SER A 65 4.02 4.60 5.37
C SER A 65 5.07 3.57 4.97
N GLU A 66 6.32 3.96 4.97
CA GLU A 66 7.44 3.09 4.60
C GLU A 66 7.80 2.08 5.68
N ARG A 67 7.23 2.25 6.87
CA ARG A 67 7.51 1.42 8.03
C ARG A 67 6.37 0.48 8.37
N CYS A 68 5.27 0.55 7.64
CA CYS A 68 4.14 -0.34 7.85
C CYS A 68 4.57 -1.79 7.64
N LYS A 69 4.16 -2.66 8.54
CA LYS A 69 4.54 -4.07 8.50
C LYS A 69 3.47 -4.95 7.91
N THR A 70 2.23 -4.50 7.92
CA THR A 70 1.10 -5.30 7.45
C THR A 70 0.27 -4.52 6.43
N PRO A 71 -0.46 -5.24 5.56
CA PRO A 71 -1.37 -4.58 4.63
C PRO A 71 -2.42 -3.72 5.33
N ARG A 72 -2.94 -4.17 6.45
CA ARG A 72 -3.94 -3.40 7.21
C ARG A 72 -3.39 -2.05 7.67
N GLU A 73 -2.20 -2.05 8.27
CA GLU A 73 -1.56 -0.83 8.72
C GLU A 73 -1.35 0.14 7.56
N PHE A 74 -0.89 -0.40 6.45
CA PHE A 74 -0.60 0.41 5.28
C PHE A 74 -1.87 1.05 4.70
N LEU A 75 -2.92 0.25 4.53
CA LEU A 75 -4.19 0.75 4.01
C LEU A 75 -4.79 1.80 4.94
N ASP A 76 -4.78 1.55 6.24
CA ASP A 76 -5.33 2.50 7.22
C ASP A 76 -4.60 3.84 7.18
N LEU A 77 -3.29 3.80 7.14
CA LEU A 77 -2.48 5.01 7.11
C LEU A 77 -2.67 5.79 5.81
N VAL A 78 -2.60 5.09 4.69
CA VAL A 78 -2.75 5.72 3.38
C VAL A 78 -4.15 6.32 3.22
N ASN A 79 -5.16 5.56 3.59
CA ASN A 79 -6.54 6.05 3.46
C ASN A 79 -6.84 7.23 4.38
N SER A 80 -6.29 7.22 5.59
CA SER A 80 -6.41 8.37 6.49
C SER A 80 -5.78 9.60 5.88
N THR A 81 -4.61 9.44 5.26
CA THR A 81 -3.91 10.55 4.62
C THR A 81 -4.68 11.08 3.41
N LEU A 82 -5.21 10.18 2.59
CA LEU A 82 -5.97 10.59 1.41
C LEU A 82 -7.25 11.34 1.80
N LYS A 83 -7.92 10.89 2.86
CA LYS A 83 -9.11 11.57 3.36
C LYS A 83 -8.79 12.94 3.92
N ALA A 84 -7.70 13.06 4.65
CA ALA A 84 -7.28 14.32 5.23
C ALA A 84 -6.87 15.34 4.18
N GLY A 85 -6.36 14.87 3.03
CA GLY A 85 -5.95 15.73 1.94
C GLY A 85 -7.06 16.09 0.96
N ALA A 86 -8.24 15.55 1.15
CA ALA A 86 -9.35 15.79 0.24
C ALA A 86 -10.02 17.15 0.45
#